data_063e31668a0dad69bd0061aab209c267
#
_entry.id   063e31668a0dad69bd0061aab209c267
#
_cell.length_a   1.000
_cell.length_b   1.000
_cell.length_c   1.000
_cell.angle_alpha   90.00
_cell.angle_beta   90.00
_cell.angle_gamma   90.00
#
_symmetry.space_group_name_H-M   'P 1'
#
loop_
_entity.id
_entity.type
_entity.pdbx_description
1 polymer ?
#
loop_
_entity_poly.entity_id
_entity_poly.type
_entity_poly.pdbx_seq_one_letter_code
_entity_poly.pdbx_strand_id
1 'polypeptide(L)'
;MLCHVTRPDSVVMEVEVDAKANGEDCLIKVCRKLGIIEVDYFGLQFSGSKGENLWLNLRNRISQQVDNVTPCRLRLRVKFFVEPHLILQEQTRHLFFMHVKEDLHRGHLRMCSEQAEELSALLAQAEFGDYNQNTAKYWYTELCGTDPDQDTVNSIVDRHKALKGLSQGTVEYQALQLVASLEHYGVEWHWARDAEGLRLAIGVGPDGIAICRDDFSIVSRISYPLIQIATQSGKSVYLTVMKESNDSVVQFFKLISNRAASGLYRAITETHAFYRCDTVTNAVMMQYSRDFKGHLASLFLNENVDLGKKYVFDIRRTSKEVYDHARRALYNSGVVDLMSRPGARSPSSCSSREPECGGCQQSRALQEKLQKLREAFLCMVCCEEEIDATFCPCGHTVCCQNCATQLQSCPVCRSDVERVQHIYLPTCSSLLNLTLAGSASPAPIHRSMATHTCTNAVYSSNDKLCQA
;
A
#
# COMPACT_ATOMS: atom_id res chain seq x y z
N MET A 1 -8.06 -16.20 -19.47
CA MET A 1 -7.05 -15.38 -20.18
C MET A 1 -5.71 -15.61 -19.50
N LEU A 2 -4.68 -15.96 -20.29
CA LEU A 2 -3.32 -16.17 -19.78
C LEU A 2 -2.56 -14.83 -19.79
N CYS A 3 -1.98 -14.48 -18.65
CA CYS A 3 -1.11 -13.31 -18.48
C CYS A 3 0.31 -13.76 -18.15
N HIS A 4 1.29 -13.25 -18.87
CA HIS A 4 2.70 -13.37 -18.56
C HIS A 4 3.10 -12.12 -17.79
N VAL A 5 3.40 -12.27 -16.51
CA VAL A 5 3.78 -11.17 -15.62
C VAL A 5 5.26 -11.25 -15.34
N THR A 6 6.02 -10.30 -15.86
CA THR A 6 7.46 -10.17 -15.57
C THR A 6 7.64 -9.45 -14.23
N ARG A 7 8.41 -10.06 -13.34
CA ARG A 7 8.79 -9.49 -12.04
C ARG A 7 9.95 -8.49 -12.20
N PRO A 8 10.26 -7.67 -11.17
CA PRO A 8 11.43 -6.79 -11.19
C PRO A 8 12.78 -7.53 -11.38
N ASP A 9 12.87 -8.79 -10.95
CA ASP A 9 14.02 -9.67 -11.16
C ASP A 9 14.06 -10.36 -12.56
N SER A 10 13.27 -9.86 -13.50
CA SER A 10 13.13 -10.38 -14.86
C SER A 10 12.53 -11.79 -14.99
N VAL A 11 12.14 -12.43 -13.91
CA VAL A 11 11.45 -13.73 -13.94
C VAL A 11 10.02 -13.56 -14.43
N VAL A 12 9.61 -14.38 -15.39
CA VAL A 12 8.26 -14.38 -15.95
C VAL A 12 7.39 -15.39 -15.23
N MET A 13 6.25 -14.93 -14.74
CA MET A 13 5.22 -15.76 -14.10
C MET A 13 4.02 -15.89 -15.01
N GLU A 14 3.51 -17.10 -15.14
CA GLU A 14 2.22 -17.34 -15.79
C GLU A 14 1.07 -17.22 -14.76
N VAL A 15 0.12 -16.38 -15.08
CA VAL A 15 -1.07 -16.14 -14.24
C VAL A 15 -2.32 -16.28 -15.10
N GLU A 16 -3.11 -17.28 -14.80
CA GLU A 16 -4.40 -17.46 -15.45
C GLU A 16 -5.48 -16.69 -14.70
N VAL A 17 -6.22 -15.84 -15.41
CA VAL A 17 -7.34 -15.07 -14.87
C VAL A 17 -8.60 -15.28 -15.73
N ASP A 18 -9.77 -15.00 -15.16
CA ASP A 18 -11.02 -15.01 -15.94
C ASP A 18 -10.93 -14.03 -17.13
N ALA A 19 -11.63 -14.32 -18.20
CA ALA A 19 -11.66 -13.45 -19.39
C ALA A 19 -12.29 -12.06 -19.09
N LYS A 20 -13.11 -11.98 -18.06
CA LYS A 20 -13.75 -10.74 -17.57
C LYS A 20 -13.03 -10.12 -16.38
N ALA A 21 -11.91 -10.71 -15.93
CA ALA A 21 -11.16 -10.24 -14.78
C ALA A 21 -10.73 -8.78 -14.94
N ASN A 22 -10.75 -8.06 -13.84
CA ASN A 22 -10.19 -6.71 -13.75
C ASN A 22 -8.69 -6.76 -13.39
N GLY A 23 -8.02 -5.61 -13.41
CA GLY A 23 -6.60 -5.52 -13.10
C GLY A 23 -6.27 -5.95 -11.67
N GLU A 24 -7.18 -5.70 -10.72
CA GLU A 24 -7.04 -6.05 -9.31
C GLU A 24 -7.01 -7.57 -9.09
N ASP A 25 -7.89 -8.31 -9.78
CA ASP A 25 -7.92 -9.77 -9.71
C ASP A 25 -6.57 -10.38 -10.12
N CYS A 26 -5.95 -9.83 -11.17
CA CYS A 26 -4.64 -10.26 -11.61
C CYS A 26 -3.54 -9.90 -10.59
N LEU A 27 -3.50 -8.66 -10.11
CA LEU A 27 -2.51 -8.21 -9.13
C LEU A 27 -2.57 -9.03 -7.84
N ILE A 28 -3.77 -9.27 -7.31
CA ILE A 28 -3.96 -10.10 -6.11
C ILE A 28 -3.46 -11.54 -6.33
N LYS A 29 -3.74 -12.12 -7.50
CA LYS A 29 -3.24 -13.48 -7.83
C LYS A 29 -1.71 -13.52 -7.90
N VAL A 30 -1.09 -12.51 -8.52
CA VAL A 30 0.38 -12.37 -8.59
C VAL A 30 0.97 -12.26 -7.18
N CYS A 31 0.48 -11.33 -6.38
CA CYS A 31 0.98 -11.09 -5.02
C CYS A 31 0.78 -12.32 -4.12
N ARG A 32 -0.35 -13.02 -4.25
CA ARG A 32 -0.60 -14.27 -3.52
C ARG A 32 0.40 -15.37 -3.89
N LYS A 33 0.74 -15.52 -5.17
CA LYS A 33 1.78 -16.48 -5.62
C LYS A 33 3.16 -16.13 -5.07
N LEU A 34 3.42 -14.85 -4.80
CA LEU A 34 4.69 -14.37 -4.23
C LEU A 34 4.68 -14.29 -2.70
N GLY A 35 3.57 -14.62 -2.04
CA GLY A 35 3.44 -14.50 -0.58
C GLY A 35 3.41 -13.05 -0.08
N ILE A 36 3.07 -12.08 -0.94
CA ILE A 36 3.06 -10.65 -0.61
C ILE A 36 1.71 -10.26 -0.01
N ILE A 37 1.73 -9.71 1.19
CA ILE A 37 0.59 -9.13 1.91
C ILE A 37 0.48 -7.63 1.59
N GLU A 38 1.60 -6.97 1.36
CA GLU A 38 1.72 -5.53 1.11
C GLU A 38 1.40 -5.16 -0.35
N VAL A 39 0.25 -5.65 -0.84
CA VAL A 39 -0.16 -5.58 -2.26
C VAL A 39 -0.29 -4.14 -2.75
N ASP A 40 -0.67 -3.21 -1.87
CA ASP A 40 -0.99 -1.83 -2.22
C ASP A 40 0.23 -1.00 -2.67
N TYR A 41 1.45 -1.48 -2.39
CA TYR A 41 2.67 -0.86 -2.92
C TYR A 41 2.92 -1.19 -4.40
N PHE A 42 2.26 -2.19 -4.95
CA PHE A 42 2.52 -2.71 -6.28
C PHE A 42 1.43 -2.36 -7.29
N GLY A 43 1.82 -2.36 -8.55
CA GLY A 43 0.94 -2.23 -9.69
C GLY A 43 1.41 -3.09 -10.85
N LEU A 44 0.55 -3.22 -11.86
CA LEU A 44 0.87 -3.90 -13.11
C LEU A 44 1.03 -2.86 -14.22
N GLN A 45 2.12 -2.93 -14.95
CA GLN A 45 2.39 -2.09 -16.12
C GLN A 45 2.29 -2.90 -17.41
N PHE A 46 1.92 -2.23 -18.49
CA PHE A 46 2.00 -2.75 -19.85
C PHE A 46 2.53 -1.68 -20.80
N SER A 47 3.00 -2.10 -21.97
CA SER A 47 3.46 -1.17 -23.01
C SER A 47 2.28 -0.74 -23.88
N GLY A 48 2.08 0.55 -24.01
CA GLY A 48 1.10 1.12 -24.92
C GLY A 48 1.56 1.04 -26.39
N SER A 49 0.65 1.34 -27.31
CA SER A 49 0.88 1.26 -28.76
C SER A 49 1.96 2.21 -29.30
N LYS A 50 2.35 3.21 -28.50
CA LYS A 50 3.41 4.18 -28.83
C LYS A 50 4.69 3.97 -28.02
N GLY A 51 4.83 2.81 -27.37
CA GLY A 51 5.97 2.48 -26.53
C GLY A 51 5.93 3.13 -25.13
N GLU A 52 4.82 3.77 -24.76
CA GLU A 52 4.65 4.32 -23.42
C GLU A 52 4.41 3.21 -22.38
N ASN A 53 4.99 3.39 -21.18
CA ASN A 53 4.70 2.53 -20.04
C ASN A 53 3.44 3.03 -19.34
N LEU A 54 2.43 2.17 -19.27
CA LEU A 54 1.12 2.51 -18.72
C LEU A 54 0.78 1.60 -17.54
N TRP A 55 0.25 2.19 -16.47
CA TRP A 55 -0.31 1.42 -15.37
C TRP A 55 -1.66 0.83 -15.76
N LEU A 56 -1.80 -0.47 -15.51
CA LEU A 56 -3.09 -1.14 -15.63
C LEU A 56 -4.05 -0.57 -14.58
N ASN A 57 -5.22 -0.11 -15.02
CA ASN A 57 -6.27 0.30 -14.11
C ASN A 57 -6.84 -0.93 -13.39
N LEU A 58 -6.81 -0.91 -12.06
CA LEU A 58 -7.16 -2.08 -11.25
C LEU A 58 -8.65 -2.41 -11.27
N ARG A 59 -9.51 -1.41 -11.50
CA ARG A 59 -10.97 -1.59 -11.49
C ARG A 59 -11.54 -2.01 -12.83
N ASN A 60 -10.85 -1.70 -13.92
CA ASN A 60 -11.32 -1.98 -15.27
C ASN A 60 -10.87 -3.36 -15.74
N ARG A 61 -11.63 -3.95 -16.67
CA ARG A 61 -11.27 -5.23 -17.28
C ARG A 61 -9.94 -5.13 -18.02
N ILE A 62 -9.09 -6.13 -17.86
CA ILE A 62 -7.78 -6.20 -18.51
C ILE A 62 -7.94 -6.16 -20.03
N SER A 63 -8.89 -6.94 -20.58
CA SER A 63 -9.16 -7.01 -22.02
C SER A 63 -9.55 -5.69 -22.69
N GLN A 64 -9.97 -4.68 -21.91
CA GLN A 64 -10.32 -3.35 -22.42
C GLN A 64 -9.15 -2.37 -22.40
N GLN A 65 -8.05 -2.72 -21.73
CA GLN A 65 -6.93 -1.82 -21.49
C GLN A 65 -5.70 -2.21 -22.34
N VAL A 66 -5.47 -3.50 -22.47
CA VAL A 66 -4.33 -4.04 -23.22
C VAL A 66 -4.80 -4.49 -24.62
N ASP A 67 -3.89 -4.42 -25.57
CA ASP A 67 -4.17 -4.95 -26.91
C ASP A 67 -4.43 -6.46 -26.82
N ASN A 68 -5.35 -6.99 -27.64
CA ASN A 68 -5.80 -8.39 -27.62
C ASN A 68 -4.72 -9.38 -28.07
N VAL A 69 -3.53 -9.31 -27.48
CA VAL A 69 -2.43 -10.23 -27.69
C VAL A 69 -2.47 -11.32 -26.63
N THR A 70 -2.50 -12.56 -27.05
CA THR A 70 -2.41 -13.71 -26.14
C THR A 70 -1.04 -14.36 -26.28
N PRO A 71 -0.28 -14.50 -25.20
CA PRO A 71 -0.56 -14.12 -23.83
C PRO A 71 -0.44 -12.61 -23.57
N CYS A 72 -1.27 -12.08 -22.65
CA CYS A 72 -1.18 -10.70 -22.23
C CYS A 72 0.12 -10.47 -21.44
N ARG A 73 0.94 -9.50 -21.85
CA ARG A 73 2.25 -9.22 -21.24
C ARG A 73 2.13 -8.05 -20.27
N LEU A 74 2.38 -8.33 -18.99
CA LEU A 74 2.35 -7.37 -17.91
C LEU A 74 3.69 -7.36 -17.16
N ARG A 75 3.98 -6.28 -16.44
CA ARG A 75 5.15 -6.15 -15.56
C ARG A 75 4.69 -5.78 -14.18
N LEU A 76 5.08 -6.57 -13.17
CA LEU A 76 4.88 -6.21 -11.77
C LEU A 76 5.94 -5.16 -11.39
N ARG A 77 5.49 -4.04 -10.86
CA ARG A 77 6.39 -2.93 -10.47
C ARG A 77 5.94 -2.36 -9.12
N VAL A 78 6.89 -1.80 -8.39
CA VAL A 78 6.55 -0.94 -7.25
C VAL A 78 5.91 0.33 -7.81
N LYS A 79 4.72 0.63 -7.36
CA LYS A 79 3.98 1.84 -7.75
C LYS A 79 4.16 2.96 -6.72
N PHE A 80 4.15 2.60 -5.45
CA PHE A 80 4.32 3.55 -4.37
C PHE A 80 5.50 3.15 -3.50
N PHE A 81 6.55 3.94 -3.56
CA PHE A 81 7.74 3.76 -2.74
C PHE A 81 7.54 4.37 -1.36
N VAL A 82 7.96 3.67 -0.32
CA VAL A 82 7.92 4.14 1.06
C VAL A 82 9.28 3.99 1.70
N GLU A 83 9.47 4.64 2.84
CA GLU A 83 10.68 4.48 3.64
C GLU A 83 10.93 2.99 3.96
N PRO A 84 12.16 2.50 3.87
CA PRO A 84 12.47 1.06 4.02
C PRO A 84 11.98 0.45 5.33
N HIS A 85 11.95 1.24 6.41
CA HIS A 85 11.48 0.80 7.72
C HIS A 85 9.96 0.55 7.79
N LEU A 86 9.20 1.07 6.82
CA LEU A 86 7.75 0.84 6.68
C LEU A 86 7.43 -0.43 5.90
N ILE A 87 8.43 -1.05 5.26
CA ILE A 87 8.24 -2.30 4.51
C ILE A 87 8.46 -3.47 5.49
N LEU A 88 7.39 -4.20 5.76
CA LEU A 88 7.38 -5.22 6.81
C LEU A 88 7.88 -6.58 6.33
N GLN A 89 7.59 -6.95 5.07
CA GLN A 89 7.96 -8.25 4.52
C GLN A 89 9.32 -8.21 3.80
N GLU A 90 10.14 -9.24 4.02
CA GLU A 90 11.41 -9.40 3.33
C GLU A 90 11.24 -9.54 1.80
N GLN A 91 10.23 -10.32 1.36
CA GLN A 91 9.90 -10.47 -0.06
C GLN A 91 9.52 -9.13 -0.72
N THR A 92 8.79 -8.27 0.00
CA THR A 92 8.46 -6.92 -0.48
C THR A 92 9.72 -6.07 -0.60
N ARG A 93 10.60 -6.09 0.42
CA ARG A 93 11.90 -5.38 0.38
C ARG A 93 12.77 -5.82 -0.78
N HIS A 94 12.85 -7.12 -1.03
CA HIS A 94 13.58 -7.66 -2.17
C HIS A 94 13.05 -7.12 -3.50
N LEU A 95 11.74 -7.06 -3.72
CA LEU A 95 11.18 -6.50 -4.95
C LEU A 95 11.39 -4.99 -5.07
N PHE A 96 11.39 -4.24 -3.96
CA PHE A 96 11.79 -2.83 -3.95
C PHE A 96 13.26 -2.68 -4.36
N PHE A 97 14.15 -3.47 -3.77
CA PHE A 97 15.57 -3.48 -4.11
C PHE A 97 15.82 -3.79 -5.59
N MET A 98 15.14 -4.81 -6.14
CA MET A 98 15.26 -5.14 -7.57
C MET A 98 14.75 -4.02 -8.47
N HIS A 99 13.70 -3.29 -8.07
CA HIS A 99 13.21 -2.14 -8.81
C HIS A 99 14.23 -0.97 -8.76
N VAL A 100 14.80 -0.70 -7.60
CA VAL A 100 15.87 0.30 -7.43
C VAL A 100 17.08 -0.02 -8.30
N LYS A 101 17.50 -1.29 -8.35
CA LYS A 101 18.57 -1.75 -9.23
C LYS A 101 18.26 -1.44 -10.71
N GLU A 102 17.02 -1.67 -11.15
CA GLU A 102 16.60 -1.33 -12.51
C GLU A 102 16.59 0.18 -12.77
N ASP A 103 16.16 1.00 -11.80
CA ASP A 103 16.16 2.47 -11.94
C ASP A 103 17.59 3.04 -11.95
N LEU A 104 18.51 2.41 -11.22
CA LEU A 104 19.93 2.73 -11.28
C LEU A 104 20.49 2.48 -12.70
N HIS A 105 20.23 1.31 -13.28
CA HIS A 105 20.66 0.98 -14.64
C HIS A 105 20.06 1.91 -15.71
N ARG A 106 18.89 2.47 -15.46
CA ARG A 106 18.24 3.45 -16.35
C ARG A 106 18.74 4.88 -16.16
N GLY A 107 19.61 5.12 -15.18
CA GLY A 107 20.12 6.46 -14.85
C GLY A 107 19.07 7.39 -14.23
N HIS A 108 18.00 6.84 -13.67
CA HIS A 108 16.95 7.64 -13.01
C HIS A 108 17.34 8.13 -11.62
N LEU A 109 18.32 7.47 -10.98
CA LEU A 109 18.82 7.84 -9.67
C LEU A 109 20.07 8.69 -9.81
N ARG A 110 20.06 9.89 -9.23
CA ARG A 110 21.21 10.78 -9.15
C ARG A 110 21.83 10.69 -7.77
N MET A 111 23.16 10.48 -7.74
CA MET A 111 23.92 10.36 -6.52
C MET A 111 25.34 10.90 -6.71
N CYS A 112 26.02 11.26 -5.64
CA CYS A 112 27.44 11.61 -5.70
C CYS A 112 28.30 10.36 -5.84
N SER A 113 29.60 10.54 -6.18
CA SER A 113 30.54 9.43 -6.39
C SER A 113 30.61 8.51 -5.16
N GLU A 114 30.69 9.07 -3.97
CA GLU A 114 30.77 8.32 -2.72
C GLU A 114 29.53 7.43 -2.49
N GLN A 115 28.33 7.94 -2.75
CA GLN A 115 27.08 7.17 -2.67
C GLN A 115 27.02 6.08 -3.73
N ALA A 116 27.54 6.34 -4.93
CA ALA A 116 27.60 5.36 -6.01
C ALA A 116 28.54 4.20 -5.67
N GLU A 117 29.69 4.49 -5.09
CA GLU A 117 30.66 3.48 -4.62
C GLU A 117 30.07 2.62 -3.49
N GLU A 118 29.42 3.26 -2.50
CA GLU A 118 28.76 2.55 -1.40
C GLU A 118 27.63 1.66 -1.90
N LEU A 119 26.76 2.18 -2.78
CA LEU A 119 25.69 1.40 -3.38
C LEU A 119 26.22 0.24 -4.20
N SER A 120 27.30 0.45 -4.98
CA SER A 120 27.93 -0.60 -5.78
C SER A 120 28.48 -1.73 -4.90
N ALA A 121 29.07 -1.41 -3.75
CA ALA A 121 29.53 -2.41 -2.79
C ALA A 121 28.36 -3.21 -2.17
N LEU A 122 27.27 -2.52 -1.83
CA LEU A 122 26.05 -3.16 -1.32
C LEU A 122 25.39 -4.06 -2.38
N LEU A 123 25.31 -3.61 -3.63
CA LEU A 123 24.80 -4.43 -4.74
C LEU A 123 25.67 -5.67 -4.97
N ALA A 124 27.01 -5.52 -4.90
CA ALA A 124 27.94 -6.63 -5.04
C ALA A 124 27.78 -7.66 -3.92
N GLN A 125 27.66 -7.21 -2.66
CA GLN A 125 27.43 -8.12 -1.53
C GLN A 125 26.08 -8.83 -1.63
N ALA A 126 25.03 -8.14 -2.07
CA ALA A 126 23.70 -8.73 -2.22
C ALA A 126 23.64 -9.82 -3.32
N GLU A 127 24.40 -9.62 -4.40
CA GLU A 127 24.35 -10.50 -5.58
C GLU A 127 25.35 -11.65 -5.51
N PHE A 128 26.53 -11.40 -4.95
CA PHE A 128 27.67 -12.33 -4.98
C PHE A 128 28.12 -12.82 -3.61
N GLY A 129 27.60 -12.23 -2.54
CA GLY A 129 28.05 -12.51 -1.18
C GLY A 129 29.42 -11.89 -0.88
N ASP A 130 30.16 -12.49 0.04
CA ASP A 130 31.44 -11.97 0.52
C ASP A 130 32.46 -11.78 -0.60
N TYR A 131 33.22 -10.68 -0.51
CA TYR A 131 34.26 -10.34 -1.49
C TYR A 131 35.20 -11.52 -1.80
N ASN A 132 35.33 -11.81 -3.10
CA ASN A 132 36.27 -12.79 -3.62
C ASN A 132 37.12 -12.16 -4.74
N GLN A 133 38.46 -12.16 -4.55
CA GLN A 133 39.40 -11.53 -5.50
C GLN A 133 39.30 -12.06 -6.93
N ASN A 134 38.91 -13.32 -7.11
CA ASN A 134 38.85 -13.97 -8.43
C ASN A 134 37.62 -13.54 -9.25
N THR A 135 36.55 -13.09 -8.61
CA THR A 135 35.27 -12.73 -9.24
C THR A 135 35.03 -11.23 -9.32
N ALA A 136 35.58 -10.47 -8.37
CA ALA A 136 35.31 -9.04 -8.19
C ALA A 136 35.60 -8.16 -9.43
N LYS A 137 36.64 -8.50 -10.20
CA LYS A 137 37.07 -7.65 -11.33
C LYS A 137 36.03 -7.52 -12.46
N TYR A 138 35.20 -8.54 -12.65
CA TYR A 138 34.15 -8.54 -13.69
C TYR A 138 32.89 -7.81 -13.23
N TRP A 139 32.61 -7.78 -11.96
CA TRP A 139 31.33 -7.35 -11.40
C TRP A 139 31.16 -5.83 -11.29
N TYR A 140 32.24 -5.12 -10.93
CA TYR A 140 32.17 -3.69 -10.74
C TYR A 140 32.02 -2.92 -12.06
N THR A 141 32.60 -3.45 -13.16
CA THR A 141 32.43 -2.88 -14.51
C THR A 141 30.96 -2.98 -14.96
N GLU A 142 30.28 -4.08 -14.66
CA GLU A 142 28.89 -4.27 -14.99
C GLU A 142 27.95 -3.39 -14.15
N LEU A 143 28.25 -3.23 -12.87
CA LEU A 143 27.46 -2.41 -11.94
C LEU A 143 27.58 -0.91 -12.20
N CYS A 144 28.77 -0.42 -12.53
CA CYS A 144 29.02 0.99 -12.75
C CYS A 144 28.59 1.48 -14.16
N GLY A 145 28.30 0.58 -15.11
CA GLY A 145 27.86 0.92 -16.48
C GLY A 145 28.88 1.71 -17.32
N THR A 146 30.01 2.04 -16.75
CA THR A 146 31.18 2.69 -17.37
C THR A 146 32.44 2.00 -16.84
N ASP A 147 33.55 2.09 -17.57
CA ASP A 147 34.82 1.53 -17.09
C ASP A 147 35.35 2.43 -15.96
N PRO A 148 35.17 2.06 -14.68
CA PRO A 148 35.57 2.92 -13.56
C PRO A 148 37.07 3.00 -13.46
N ASP A 149 37.61 4.14 -13.01
CA ASP A 149 39.02 4.29 -12.72
C ASP A 149 39.47 3.34 -11.58
N GLN A 150 40.77 3.11 -11.49
CA GLN A 150 41.33 2.14 -10.53
C GLN A 150 41.10 2.57 -9.07
N ASP A 151 41.01 3.86 -8.79
CA ASP A 151 40.81 4.38 -7.43
C ASP A 151 39.34 4.15 -6.99
N THR A 152 38.39 4.38 -7.88
CA THR A 152 36.99 4.04 -7.66
C THR A 152 36.78 2.53 -7.43
N VAL A 153 37.44 1.68 -8.24
CA VAL A 153 37.41 0.21 -8.04
C VAL A 153 37.96 -0.18 -6.67
N ASN A 154 39.10 0.38 -6.27
CA ASN A 154 39.71 0.09 -4.97
C ASN A 154 38.79 0.50 -3.82
N SER A 155 38.16 1.68 -3.90
CA SER A 155 37.22 2.16 -2.90
C SER A 155 35.98 1.21 -2.79
N ILE A 156 35.40 0.76 -3.90
CA ILE A 156 34.32 -0.22 -3.89
C ILE A 156 34.77 -1.54 -3.27
N VAL A 157 35.96 -2.03 -3.61
CA VAL A 157 36.52 -3.26 -3.05
C VAL A 157 36.65 -3.18 -1.54
N ASP A 158 37.17 -2.07 -1.01
CA ASP A 158 37.39 -1.93 0.43
C ASP A 158 36.06 -1.81 1.19
N ARG A 159 35.08 -1.10 0.62
CA ARG A 159 33.69 -1.07 1.14
C ARG A 159 33.05 -2.45 1.10
N HIS A 160 33.20 -3.22 0.00
CA HIS A 160 32.66 -4.57 -0.12
C HIS A 160 33.27 -5.54 0.90
N LYS A 161 34.58 -5.48 1.13
CA LYS A 161 35.27 -6.28 2.18
C LYS A 161 34.71 -5.98 3.58
N ALA A 162 34.36 -4.72 3.86
CA ALA A 162 33.77 -4.32 5.14
C ALA A 162 32.36 -4.92 5.39
N LEU A 163 31.65 -5.32 4.33
CA LEU A 163 30.32 -5.94 4.41
C LEU A 163 30.37 -7.45 4.69
N LYS A 164 31.55 -8.02 4.87
CA LYS A 164 31.75 -9.47 5.06
C LYS A 164 30.86 -10.06 6.14
N GLY A 165 30.15 -11.14 5.77
CA GLY A 165 29.26 -11.90 6.68
C GLY A 165 27.86 -11.29 6.82
N LEU A 166 27.56 -10.18 6.15
CA LEU A 166 26.20 -9.65 6.14
C LEU A 166 25.31 -10.47 5.21
N SER A 167 24.10 -10.78 5.69
CA SER A 167 23.10 -11.49 4.89
C SER A 167 22.56 -10.62 3.76
N GLN A 168 22.08 -11.27 2.68
CA GLN A 168 21.46 -10.59 1.54
C GLN A 168 20.33 -9.63 2.00
N GLY A 169 19.42 -10.06 2.86
CA GLY A 169 18.31 -9.21 3.32
C GLY A 169 18.77 -7.98 4.12
N THR A 170 19.89 -8.11 4.88
CA THR A 170 20.49 -6.96 5.60
C THR A 170 21.04 -5.94 4.63
N VAL A 171 21.75 -6.41 3.61
CA VAL A 171 22.43 -5.55 2.63
C VAL A 171 21.41 -4.89 1.70
N GLU A 172 20.38 -5.62 1.27
CA GLU A 172 19.26 -5.04 0.50
C GLU A 172 18.56 -3.93 1.30
N TYR A 173 18.38 -4.12 2.61
CA TYR A 173 17.80 -3.09 3.48
C TYR A 173 18.71 -1.85 3.58
N GLN A 174 20.02 -2.02 3.74
CA GLN A 174 20.99 -0.91 3.75
C GLN A 174 21.01 -0.16 2.41
N ALA A 175 21.00 -0.89 1.29
CA ALA A 175 20.93 -0.30 -0.04
C ALA A 175 19.63 0.53 -0.22
N LEU A 176 18.50 0.02 0.24
CA LEU A 176 17.23 0.77 0.22
C LEU A 176 17.29 2.01 1.11
N GLN A 177 17.93 1.95 2.30
CA GLN A 177 18.12 3.12 3.16
C GLN A 177 18.97 4.21 2.50
N LEU A 178 20.06 3.81 1.83
CA LEU A 178 20.90 4.74 1.08
C LEU A 178 20.11 5.41 -0.03
N VAL A 179 19.39 4.62 -0.86
CA VAL A 179 18.65 5.14 -2.01
C VAL A 179 17.43 5.96 -1.58
N ALA A 180 16.78 5.65 -0.45
CA ALA A 180 15.66 6.42 0.08
C ALA A 180 16.03 7.87 0.43
N SER A 181 17.33 8.14 0.68
CA SER A 181 17.85 9.50 0.90
C SER A 181 18.06 10.30 -0.38
N LEU A 182 17.99 9.66 -1.56
CA LEU A 182 18.23 10.29 -2.84
C LEU A 182 17.01 11.09 -3.33
N GLU A 183 17.28 12.15 -4.05
CA GLU A 183 16.29 13.12 -4.51
C GLU A 183 15.18 12.54 -5.39
N HIS A 184 15.50 11.50 -6.17
CA HIS A 184 14.59 10.89 -7.13
C HIS A 184 14.02 9.54 -6.68
N TYR A 185 14.16 9.20 -5.39
CA TYR A 185 13.57 7.99 -4.86
C TYR A 185 12.04 8.02 -4.96
N GLY A 186 11.48 6.97 -5.56
CA GLY A 186 10.03 6.83 -5.71
C GLY A 186 9.37 7.82 -6.67
N VAL A 187 10.15 8.46 -7.54
CA VAL A 187 9.64 9.39 -8.54
C VAL A 187 9.25 8.63 -9.81
N GLU A 188 7.99 8.77 -10.23
CA GLU A 188 7.49 8.25 -11.51
C GLU A 188 7.72 9.27 -12.63
N TRP A 189 8.44 8.88 -13.69
CA TRP A 189 8.84 9.78 -14.77
C TRP A 189 7.91 9.69 -15.98
N HIS A 190 7.48 10.86 -16.50
CA HIS A 190 6.64 11.01 -17.68
C HIS A 190 7.27 11.99 -18.66
N TRP A 191 7.43 11.58 -19.93
CA TRP A 191 7.92 12.44 -20.97
C TRP A 191 6.80 13.31 -21.55
N ALA A 192 7.01 14.62 -21.55
CA ALA A 192 6.07 15.60 -22.06
C ALA A 192 6.78 16.65 -22.92
N ARG A 193 5.99 17.55 -23.51
CA ARG A 193 6.45 18.79 -24.14
C ARG A 193 5.69 19.95 -23.52
N ASP A 194 6.37 21.07 -23.35
CA ASP A 194 5.73 22.32 -22.94
C ASP A 194 4.97 23.01 -24.11
N ALA A 195 4.55 24.25 -23.88
CA ALA A 195 3.83 25.03 -24.88
C ALA A 195 4.71 25.41 -26.07
N GLU A 196 6.01 25.59 -25.85
CA GLU A 196 7.03 25.90 -26.88
C GLU A 196 7.48 24.65 -27.64
N GLY A 197 7.09 23.46 -27.20
CA GLY A 197 7.45 22.19 -27.82
C GLY A 197 8.76 21.57 -27.29
N LEU A 198 9.38 22.18 -26.25
CA LEU A 198 10.57 21.63 -25.61
C LEU A 198 10.25 20.32 -24.88
N ARG A 199 11.17 19.39 -24.94
CA ARG A 199 11.04 18.10 -24.26
C ARG A 199 11.35 18.26 -22.78
N LEU A 200 10.46 17.76 -21.94
CA LEU A 200 10.55 17.77 -20.48
C LEU A 200 10.35 16.38 -19.91
N ALA A 201 11.04 16.09 -18.81
CA ALA A 201 10.76 14.96 -17.94
C ALA A 201 9.95 15.46 -16.74
N ILE A 202 8.74 14.94 -16.57
CA ILE A 202 7.86 15.28 -15.45
C ILE A 202 7.95 14.16 -14.44
N GLY A 203 8.56 14.43 -13.29
CA GLY A 203 8.68 13.49 -12.17
C GLY A 203 7.56 13.70 -11.16
N VAL A 204 6.79 12.65 -10.87
CA VAL A 204 5.73 12.67 -9.86
C VAL A 204 6.20 11.88 -8.65
N GLY A 205 6.41 12.55 -7.53
CA GLY A 205 6.97 11.96 -6.31
C GLY A 205 6.12 12.23 -5.06
N PRO A 206 6.52 11.70 -3.91
CA PRO A 206 5.80 11.86 -2.64
C PRO A 206 5.57 13.33 -2.22
N ASP A 207 6.51 14.21 -2.56
CA ASP A 207 6.49 15.62 -2.14
C ASP A 207 5.83 16.56 -3.14
N GLY A 208 5.66 16.12 -4.39
CA GLY A 208 5.11 16.94 -5.45
C GLY A 208 5.62 16.53 -6.83
N ILE A 209 5.65 17.51 -7.73
CA ILE A 209 6.00 17.33 -9.12
C ILE A 209 7.32 18.04 -9.39
N ALA A 210 8.29 17.33 -9.97
CA ALA A 210 9.53 17.89 -10.50
C ALA A 210 9.41 18.05 -12.02
N ILE A 211 9.70 19.23 -12.52
CA ILE A 211 9.81 19.50 -13.96
C ILE A 211 11.30 19.58 -14.28
N CYS A 212 11.76 18.68 -15.13
CA CYS A 212 13.17 18.55 -15.48
C CYS A 212 13.37 18.63 -16.99
N ARG A 213 14.59 19.00 -17.40
CA ARG A 213 15.03 18.81 -18.79
C ARG A 213 15.21 17.32 -19.10
N ASP A 214 15.59 17.03 -20.33
CA ASP A 214 15.84 15.65 -20.79
C ASP A 214 17.09 15.02 -20.14
N ASP A 215 18.00 15.81 -19.58
CA ASP A 215 19.13 15.40 -18.76
C ASP A 215 18.78 15.24 -17.26
N PHE A 216 17.50 15.31 -16.90
CA PHE A 216 16.98 15.31 -15.52
C PHE A 216 17.46 16.49 -14.64
N SER A 217 18.04 17.55 -15.23
CA SER A 217 18.29 18.78 -14.49
C SER A 217 16.98 19.49 -14.16
N ILE A 218 16.82 19.90 -12.89
CA ILE A 218 15.57 20.47 -12.39
C ILE A 218 15.37 21.87 -12.95
N VAL A 219 14.22 22.10 -13.55
CA VAL A 219 13.74 23.40 -13.99
C VAL A 219 12.86 24.05 -12.93
N SER A 220 11.95 23.27 -12.34
CA SER A 220 11.00 23.73 -11.33
C SER A 220 10.49 22.58 -10.47
N ARG A 221 10.04 22.92 -9.27
CA ARG A 221 9.35 21.99 -8.35
C ARG A 221 8.01 22.58 -7.94
N ILE A 222 6.99 21.75 -7.93
CA ILE A 222 5.62 22.11 -7.56
C ILE A 222 5.19 21.20 -6.44
N SER A 223 5.07 21.72 -5.23
CA SER A 223 4.53 20.95 -4.11
C SER A 223 3.00 20.80 -4.23
N TYR A 224 2.44 19.71 -3.73
CA TYR A 224 1.00 19.42 -3.83
C TYR A 224 0.09 20.53 -3.29
N PRO A 225 0.39 21.21 -2.15
CA PRO A 225 -0.43 22.32 -1.67
C PRO A 225 -0.57 23.50 -2.63
N LEU A 226 0.39 23.69 -3.53
CA LEU A 226 0.35 24.76 -4.53
C LEU A 226 -0.53 24.42 -5.74
N ILE A 227 -0.86 23.15 -5.95
CA ILE A 227 -1.70 22.70 -7.07
C ILE A 227 -3.16 22.92 -6.70
N GLN A 228 -3.77 23.91 -7.31
CA GLN A 228 -5.20 24.19 -7.10
C GLN A 228 -6.09 23.28 -7.90
N ILE A 229 -5.76 23.09 -9.20
CA ILE A 229 -6.56 22.30 -10.14
C ILE A 229 -5.62 21.50 -11.04
N ALA A 230 -5.92 20.23 -11.24
CA ALA A 230 -5.32 19.38 -12.25
C ALA A 230 -6.40 18.91 -13.22
N THR A 231 -6.21 19.09 -14.52
CA THR A 231 -7.17 18.64 -15.54
C THR A 231 -6.45 17.97 -16.70
N GLN A 232 -7.13 17.02 -17.34
CA GLN A 232 -6.63 16.35 -18.55
C GLN A 232 -7.62 16.54 -19.69
N SER A 233 -7.12 16.96 -20.85
CA SER A 233 -7.90 17.06 -22.08
C SER A 233 -7.11 16.53 -23.27
N GLY A 234 -7.63 15.50 -23.90
CA GLY A 234 -6.92 14.84 -25.00
C GLY A 234 -5.53 14.34 -24.56
N LYS A 235 -4.49 14.80 -25.27
CA LYS A 235 -3.09 14.47 -24.98
C LYS A 235 -2.43 15.42 -23.97
N SER A 236 -3.17 16.34 -23.39
CA SER A 236 -2.62 17.42 -22.58
C SER A 236 -3.10 17.35 -21.14
N VAL A 237 -2.20 17.69 -20.23
CA VAL A 237 -2.46 17.88 -18.80
C VAL A 237 -2.21 19.33 -18.46
N TYR A 238 -3.10 19.92 -17.68
CA TYR A 238 -3.03 21.32 -17.22
C TYR A 238 -3.02 21.31 -15.70
N LEU A 239 -2.07 22.05 -15.13
CA LEU A 239 -1.98 22.26 -13.68
C LEU A 239 -2.12 23.74 -13.39
N THR A 240 -3.14 24.14 -12.65
CA THR A 240 -3.24 25.50 -12.11
C THR A 240 -2.48 25.51 -10.79
N VAL A 241 -1.40 26.29 -10.76
CA VAL A 241 -0.47 26.36 -9.63
C VAL A 241 -0.50 27.78 -9.06
N MET A 242 -0.61 27.86 -7.74
CA MET A 242 -0.52 29.15 -7.01
C MET A 242 0.94 29.55 -6.84
N LYS A 243 1.26 30.82 -7.18
CA LYS A 243 2.56 31.44 -6.91
C LYS A 243 2.58 32.08 -5.53
N GLU A 244 3.77 32.41 -5.05
CA GLU A 244 3.97 33.17 -3.80
C GLU A 244 3.29 34.55 -3.83
N SER A 245 3.13 35.16 -5.03
CA SER A 245 2.38 36.38 -5.25
C SER A 245 0.86 36.24 -5.13
N ASN A 246 0.34 35.07 -4.79
CA ASN A 246 -1.08 34.72 -4.77
C ASN A 246 -1.76 34.71 -6.19
N ASP A 247 -0.97 34.85 -7.27
CA ASP A 247 -1.44 34.67 -8.63
C ASP A 247 -1.43 33.22 -9.03
N SER A 248 -2.38 32.82 -9.89
CA SER A 248 -2.43 31.47 -10.43
C SER A 248 -1.80 31.41 -11.82
N VAL A 249 -0.95 30.40 -12.05
CA VAL A 249 -0.35 30.12 -13.37
C VAL A 249 -0.76 28.73 -13.82
N VAL A 250 -1.10 28.61 -15.11
CA VAL A 250 -1.41 27.31 -15.71
C VAL A 250 -0.16 26.75 -16.36
N GLN A 251 0.29 25.60 -15.83
CA GLN A 251 1.35 24.79 -16.43
C GLN A 251 0.71 23.82 -17.44
N PHE A 252 1.30 23.73 -18.61
CA PHE A 252 0.81 22.90 -19.71
C PHE A 252 1.82 21.83 -20.09
N PHE A 253 1.34 20.58 -20.21
CA PHE A 253 2.15 19.43 -20.61
C PHE A 253 1.44 18.63 -21.69
N LYS A 254 2.07 18.49 -22.86
CA LYS A 254 1.57 17.70 -23.99
C LYS A 254 2.31 16.36 -24.05
N LEU A 255 1.59 15.27 -23.97
CA LEU A 255 2.13 13.91 -23.98
C LEU A 255 1.95 13.24 -25.36
N ILE A 256 2.59 12.09 -25.54
CA ILE A 256 2.60 11.36 -26.82
C ILE A 256 1.21 10.81 -27.18
N SER A 257 0.40 10.45 -26.20
CA SER A 257 -0.94 9.87 -26.37
C SER A 257 -1.92 10.33 -25.31
N ASN A 258 -3.22 10.12 -25.57
CA ASN A 258 -4.27 10.36 -24.55
C ASN A 258 -4.09 9.44 -23.35
N ARG A 259 -3.65 8.19 -23.58
CA ARG A 259 -3.37 7.23 -22.49
C ARG A 259 -2.21 7.69 -21.62
N ALA A 260 -1.13 8.22 -22.22
CA ALA A 260 -0.01 8.80 -21.47
C ALA A 260 -0.44 10.04 -20.65
N ALA A 261 -1.27 10.92 -21.23
CA ALA A 261 -1.81 12.08 -20.51
C ALA A 261 -2.71 11.66 -19.32
N SER A 262 -3.56 10.66 -19.54
CA SER A 262 -4.34 10.07 -18.44
C SER A 262 -3.44 9.42 -17.39
N GLY A 263 -2.32 8.79 -17.81
CA GLY A 263 -1.31 8.22 -16.91
C GLY A 263 -0.69 9.28 -16.02
N LEU A 264 -0.21 10.40 -16.59
CA LEU A 264 0.36 11.51 -15.81
C LEU A 264 -0.68 12.12 -14.85
N TYR A 265 -1.90 12.38 -15.33
CA TYR A 265 -2.98 12.90 -14.48
C TYR A 265 -3.27 11.98 -13.29
N ARG A 266 -3.36 10.67 -13.55
CA ARG A 266 -3.57 9.67 -12.50
C ARG A 266 -2.37 9.58 -11.55
N ALA A 267 -1.14 9.59 -12.05
CA ALA A 267 0.05 9.61 -11.21
C ALA A 267 0.00 10.77 -10.22
N ILE A 268 -0.29 11.99 -10.68
CA ILE A 268 -0.39 13.18 -9.82
C ILE A 268 -1.46 13.01 -8.74
N THR A 269 -2.66 12.59 -9.12
CA THR A 269 -3.80 12.50 -8.21
C THR A 269 -3.67 11.33 -7.24
N GLU A 270 -3.22 10.17 -7.72
CA GLU A 270 -3.03 8.96 -6.90
C GLU A 270 -1.86 9.11 -5.92
N THR A 271 -0.74 9.70 -6.36
CA THR A 271 0.42 9.94 -5.50
C THR A 271 0.09 10.94 -4.39
N HIS A 272 -0.61 12.05 -4.74
CA HIS A 272 -1.10 12.97 -3.73
C HIS A 272 -2.02 12.27 -2.71
N ALA A 273 -2.98 11.48 -3.17
CA ALA A 273 -3.90 10.76 -2.31
C ALA A 273 -3.18 9.73 -1.42
N PHE A 274 -2.21 9.01 -1.97
CA PHE A 274 -1.48 7.97 -1.26
C PHE A 274 -0.60 8.53 -0.12
N TYR A 275 0.16 9.59 -0.38
CA TYR A 275 1.15 10.09 0.59
C TYR A 275 0.65 11.24 1.47
N ARG A 276 -0.32 12.04 0.99
CA ARG A 276 -0.71 13.30 1.65
C ARG A 276 -2.10 13.29 2.27
N CYS A 277 -2.92 12.28 1.98
CA CYS A 277 -4.23 12.15 2.60
C CYS A 277 -4.19 11.14 3.75
N ASP A 278 -4.95 11.41 4.81
CA ASP A 278 -5.02 10.49 5.94
C ASP A 278 -5.84 9.24 5.61
N THR A 279 -6.91 9.40 4.83
CA THR A 279 -7.76 8.28 4.38
C THR A 279 -8.11 8.42 2.90
N VAL A 280 -8.40 7.30 2.24
CA VAL A 280 -8.86 7.28 0.84
C VAL A 280 -10.20 8.00 0.70
N THR A 281 -11.09 7.90 1.66
CA THR A 281 -12.38 8.61 1.66
C THR A 281 -12.18 10.11 1.60
N ASN A 282 -11.27 10.68 2.41
CA ASN A 282 -10.94 12.10 2.36
C ASN A 282 -10.34 12.50 1.02
N ALA A 283 -9.47 11.67 0.43
CA ALA A 283 -8.88 11.91 -0.88
C ALA A 283 -9.93 12.02 -1.98
N VAL A 284 -10.92 11.13 -1.99
CA VAL A 284 -12.04 11.15 -2.94
C VAL A 284 -12.87 12.42 -2.77
N MET A 285 -13.22 12.79 -1.54
CA MET A 285 -14.00 14.01 -1.25
C MET A 285 -13.26 15.29 -1.68
N MET A 286 -11.95 15.38 -1.42
CA MET A 286 -11.12 16.51 -1.86
C MET A 286 -11.05 16.61 -3.40
N GLN A 287 -10.96 15.48 -4.10
CA GLN A 287 -10.96 15.44 -5.55
C GLN A 287 -12.30 15.94 -6.14
N TYR A 288 -13.40 15.50 -5.55
CA TYR A 288 -14.74 15.99 -5.93
C TYR A 288 -14.88 17.50 -5.76
N SER A 289 -14.40 18.06 -4.66
CA SER A 289 -14.47 19.51 -4.39
C SER A 289 -13.61 20.35 -5.35
N ARG A 290 -12.55 19.76 -5.93
CA ARG A 290 -11.64 20.43 -6.87
C ARG A 290 -12.06 20.28 -8.35
N ASP A 291 -12.91 19.30 -8.67
CA ASP A 291 -13.41 19.09 -10.02
C ASP A 291 -14.77 19.76 -10.22
N PHE A 292 -14.73 21.04 -10.59
CA PHE A 292 -15.95 21.83 -10.83
C PHE A 292 -16.84 21.25 -11.94
N LYS A 293 -16.26 20.60 -12.96
CA LYS A 293 -17.04 19.93 -14.02
C LYS A 293 -17.73 18.68 -13.50
N GLY A 294 -17.05 17.92 -12.64
CA GLY A 294 -17.63 16.75 -11.96
C GLY A 294 -18.77 17.15 -11.03
N HIS A 295 -18.58 18.24 -10.29
CA HIS A 295 -19.62 18.79 -9.41
C HIS A 295 -20.85 19.29 -10.19
N LEU A 296 -20.66 20.03 -11.28
CA LEU A 296 -21.77 20.46 -12.16
C LEU A 296 -22.48 19.27 -12.81
N ALA A 297 -21.74 18.25 -13.28
CA ALA A 297 -22.32 17.06 -13.86
C ALA A 297 -23.12 16.24 -12.81
N SER A 298 -22.68 16.20 -11.55
CA SER A 298 -23.40 15.52 -10.47
C SER A 298 -24.72 16.17 -10.09
N LEU A 299 -24.88 17.48 -10.34
CA LEU A 299 -26.14 18.21 -10.11
C LEU A 299 -27.20 17.93 -11.17
N PHE A 300 -26.78 17.51 -12.38
CA PHE A 300 -27.70 17.27 -13.51
C PHE A 300 -27.94 15.78 -13.82
N LEU A 301 -27.14 14.88 -13.25
CA LEU A 301 -27.24 13.44 -13.48
C LEU A 301 -27.63 12.75 -12.16
N ASN A 302 -28.88 12.30 -12.09
CA ASN A 302 -29.42 11.56 -10.95
C ASN A 302 -28.76 10.18 -10.71
N GLU A 303 -27.71 9.83 -11.42
CA GLU A 303 -26.98 8.56 -11.28
C GLU A 303 -25.57 8.78 -10.72
N ASN A 304 -25.49 8.90 -9.40
CA ASN A 304 -24.26 9.06 -8.63
C ASN A 304 -23.26 7.90 -8.77
N VAL A 305 -23.66 6.76 -9.35
CA VAL A 305 -22.86 5.54 -9.37
C VAL A 305 -21.80 5.55 -10.49
N ASP A 306 -22.11 6.12 -11.66
CA ASP A 306 -21.18 6.07 -12.81
C ASP A 306 -20.19 7.25 -12.85
N LEU A 307 -20.54 8.39 -12.27
CA LEU A 307 -19.60 9.51 -12.09
C LEU A 307 -18.51 9.16 -11.07
N GLY A 308 -18.89 8.50 -9.97
CA GLY A 308 -17.93 8.01 -8.98
C GLY A 308 -16.91 7.05 -9.58
N LYS A 309 -17.34 6.18 -10.50
CA LYS A 309 -16.44 5.23 -11.19
C LYS A 309 -15.43 5.91 -12.12
N LYS A 310 -15.76 7.06 -12.70
CA LYS A 310 -14.89 7.77 -13.65
C LYS A 310 -13.78 8.57 -12.99
N TYR A 311 -13.97 9.01 -11.76
CA TYR A 311 -13.04 9.87 -11.01
C TYR A 311 -12.40 9.19 -9.79
N VAL A 312 -12.68 7.92 -9.56
CA VAL A 312 -12.14 7.18 -8.42
C VAL A 312 -10.73 6.71 -8.74
N PHE A 313 -9.78 7.00 -7.83
CA PHE A 313 -8.41 6.50 -7.86
C PHE A 313 -8.35 4.97 -7.80
N ASP A 314 -7.28 4.38 -8.34
CA ASP A 314 -7.01 2.95 -8.18
C ASP A 314 -6.40 2.59 -6.82
N ILE A 315 -6.12 3.56 -5.97
CA ILE A 315 -5.66 3.31 -4.61
C ILE A 315 -6.82 2.87 -3.72
N ARG A 316 -6.56 1.86 -2.90
CA ARG A 316 -7.52 1.34 -1.90
C ARG A 316 -7.22 1.86 -0.51
N ARG A 317 -5.97 2.21 -0.26
CA ARG A 317 -5.43 2.65 1.02
C ARG A 317 -4.40 3.75 0.81
N THR A 318 -4.34 4.68 1.74
CA THR A 318 -3.21 5.62 1.86
C THR A 318 -1.98 4.90 2.42
N SER A 319 -0.81 5.54 2.38
CA SER A 319 0.43 4.96 2.93
C SER A 319 0.27 4.53 4.40
N LYS A 320 -0.40 5.33 5.21
CA LYS A 320 -0.71 5.00 6.61
C LYS A 320 -1.62 3.77 6.73
N GLU A 321 -2.69 3.74 5.94
CA GLU A 321 -3.65 2.64 5.95
C GLU A 321 -3.03 1.33 5.44
N VAL A 322 -2.09 1.39 4.46
CA VAL A 322 -1.35 0.21 3.98
C VAL A 322 -0.49 -0.38 5.08
N TYR A 323 0.30 0.45 5.75
CA TYR A 323 1.17 0.01 6.86
C TYR A 323 0.36 -0.65 7.98
N ASP A 324 -0.72 -0.01 8.42
CA ASP A 324 -1.59 -0.55 9.46
C ASP A 324 -2.27 -1.87 9.05
N HIS A 325 -2.73 -1.94 7.79
CA HIS A 325 -3.32 -3.17 7.24
C HIS A 325 -2.30 -4.32 7.19
N ALA A 326 -1.12 -4.08 6.65
CA ALA A 326 -0.06 -5.07 6.53
C ALA A 326 0.39 -5.56 7.93
N ARG A 327 0.58 -4.65 8.87
CA ARG A 327 0.93 -4.97 10.26
C ARG A 327 -0.10 -5.88 10.91
N ARG A 328 -1.40 -5.58 10.77
CA ARG A 328 -2.48 -6.42 11.30
C ARG A 328 -2.53 -7.79 10.62
N ALA A 329 -2.38 -7.82 9.30
CA ALA A 329 -2.39 -9.07 8.54
C ALA A 329 -1.23 -9.99 8.92
N LEU A 330 -0.01 -9.46 9.09
CA LEU A 330 1.16 -10.19 9.56
C LEU A 330 0.97 -10.69 10.99
N TYR A 331 0.45 -9.87 11.87
CA TYR A 331 0.12 -10.26 13.23
C TYR A 331 -0.86 -11.44 13.25
N ASN A 332 -1.95 -11.37 12.48
CA ASN A 332 -2.97 -12.41 12.41
C ASN A 332 -2.47 -13.71 11.75
N SER A 333 -1.47 -13.62 10.86
CA SER A 333 -0.85 -14.80 10.23
C SER A 333 0.15 -15.56 11.13
N GLY A 334 0.43 -15.04 12.33
CA GLY A 334 1.38 -15.64 13.28
C GLY A 334 2.86 -15.43 12.91
N VAL A 335 3.16 -14.58 11.93
CA VAL A 335 4.54 -14.24 11.49
C VAL A 335 5.16 -13.15 12.37
N VAL A 336 4.61 -12.86 13.55
CA VAL A 336 5.07 -11.77 14.44
C VAL A 336 6.19 -12.25 15.36
N ASP A 337 7.34 -12.60 14.79
CA ASP A 337 8.58 -12.70 15.59
C ASP A 337 9.71 -11.77 15.09
N LEU A 338 9.42 -10.81 14.22
CA LEU A 338 10.44 -10.01 13.52
C LEU A 338 10.52 -8.54 13.93
N MET A 339 9.91 -8.15 15.07
CA MET A 339 10.11 -6.80 15.64
C MET A 339 10.78 -6.86 17.01
N SER A 340 11.78 -7.71 17.19
CA SER A 340 12.71 -7.60 18.31
C SER A 340 13.68 -6.47 18.01
N ARG A 341 13.61 -5.38 18.77
CA ARG A 341 14.58 -4.29 18.77
C ARG A 341 15.99 -4.84 18.92
N PRO A 342 16.98 -4.44 18.10
CA PRO A 342 18.37 -4.73 18.39
C PRO A 342 18.78 -3.88 19.60
N GLY A 343 18.98 -4.49 20.75
CA GLY A 343 19.55 -3.81 21.91
C GLY A 343 18.98 -4.12 23.29
N ALA A 344 18.65 -5.36 23.60
CA ALA A 344 18.50 -5.76 25.01
C ALA A 344 19.26 -7.08 25.24
N ARG A 345 20.41 -6.99 25.89
CA ARG A 345 21.13 -8.16 26.43
C ARG A 345 20.24 -8.86 27.44
N SER A 346 19.89 -10.11 27.16
CA SER A 346 19.26 -10.98 28.13
C SER A 346 20.27 -11.51 29.15
N PRO A 347 19.94 -11.56 30.44
CA PRO A 347 20.75 -12.29 31.40
C PRO A 347 20.46 -13.79 31.26
N SER A 348 21.55 -14.56 31.17
CA SER A 348 21.56 -16.01 31.23
C SER A 348 21.00 -16.52 32.55
N SER A 349 19.94 -17.33 32.49
CA SER A 349 19.64 -18.30 33.53
C SER A 349 19.23 -19.62 32.90
N CYS A 350 20.10 -20.61 33.07
CA CYS A 350 19.85 -22.02 32.82
C CYS A 350 18.75 -22.51 33.75
N SER A 351 17.65 -23.04 33.19
CA SER A 351 16.88 -24.06 33.86
C SER A 351 16.31 -25.02 32.82
N SER A 352 16.72 -26.24 32.95
CA SER A 352 16.27 -27.45 32.26
C SER A 352 14.73 -27.59 32.37
N ARG A 353 14.02 -27.56 31.24
CA ARG A 353 12.63 -28.05 31.12
C ARG A 353 12.52 -29.00 29.95
N GLU A 354 11.88 -30.11 30.18
CA GLU A 354 11.55 -31.13 29.19
C GLU A 354 10.73 -30.57 28.03
N PRO A 355 10.78 -31.18 26.83
CA PRO A 355 10.05 -30.67 25.66
C PRO A 355 8.54 -30.86 25.84
N GLU A 356 7.81 -29.78 25.94
CA GLU A 356 6.35 -29.77 25.94
C GLU A 356 5.80 -30.27 24.59
N CYS A 357 4.75 -31.11 24.64
CA CYS A 357 4.12 -31.70 23.45
C CYS A 357 3.50 -30.57 22.57
N GLY A 358 3.52 -30.73 21.23
CA GLY A 358 3.03 -29.74 20.27
C GLY A 358 1.56 -29.31 20.50
N GLY A 359 0.72 -30.12 21.15
CA GLY A 359 -0.65 -29.76 21.53
C GLY A 359 -0.73 -28.73 22.65
N CYS A 360 0.21 -28.80 23.62
CA CYS A 360 0.27 -27.82 24.72
C CYS A 360 0.75 -26.45 24.25
N GLN A 361 1.67 -26.41 23.27
CA GLN A 361 2.15 -25.16 22.65
C GLN A 361 1.04 -24.48 21.82
N GLN A 362 0.26 -25.25 21.06
CA GLN A 362 -0.89 -24.72 20.31
C GLN A 362 -1.99 -24.19 21.24
N SER A 363 -2.28 -24.89 22.35
CA SER A 363 -3.27 -24.46 23.33
C SER A 363 -2.85 -23.13 24.00
N ARG A 364 -1.57 -23.00 24.37
CA ARG A 364 -1.02 -21.77 24.96
C ARG A 364 -1.05 -20.59 23.98
N ALA A 365 -0.66 -20.79 22.73
CA ALA A 365 -0.73 -19.77 21.69
C ALA A 365 -2.17 -19.33 21.40
N LEU A 366 -3.15 -20.25 21.50
CA LEU A 366 -4.56 -19.92 21.33
C LEU A 366 -5.10 -19.13 22.54
N GLN A 367 -4.70 -19.49 23.76
CA GLN A 367 -5.05 -18.74 24.98
C GLN A 367 -4.49 -17.32 24.98
N GLU A 368 -3.23 -17.14 24.56
CA GLU A 368 -2.63 -15.81 24.42
C GLU A 368 -3.35 -14.97 23.37
N LYS A 369 -3.77 -15.59 22.25
CA LYS A 369 -4.58 -14.89 21.22
C LYS A 369 -5.95 -14.47 21.75
N LEU A 370 -6.61 -15.32 22.51
CA LEU A 370 -7.90 -15.00 23.14
C LEU A 370 -7.76 -13.91 24.19
N GLN A 371 -6.67 -13.92 24.97
CA GLN A 371 -6.40 -12.87 25.96
C GLN A 371 -6.18 -11.51 25.31
N LYS A 372 -5.40 -11.44 24.23
CA LYS A 372 -5.16 -10.21 23.47
C LYS A 372 -6.42 -9.68 22.77
N LEU A 373 -7.28 -10.58 22.28
CA LEU A 373 -8.60 -10.20 21.76
C LEU A 373 -9.47 -9.58 22.87
N ARG A 374 -9.46 -10.16 24.05
CA ARG A 374 -10.21 -9.66 25.20
C ARG A 374 -9.74 -8.25 25.62
N GLU A 375 -8.42 -8.06 25.68
CA GLU A 375 -7.82 -6.77 25.98
C GLU A 375 -8.16 -5.69 24.93
N ALA A 376 -8.35 -6.06 23.66
CA ALA A 376 -8.74 -5.15 22.59
C ALA A 376 -10.19 -4.65 22.68
N PHE A 377 -11.04 -5.33 23.46
CA PHE A 377 -12.42 -4.93 23.75
C PHE A 377 -12.60 -4.24 25.10
N LEU A 378 -11.52 -3.99 25.81
CA LEU A 378 -11.59 -3.25 27.06
C LEU A 378 -11.65 -1.73 26.84
N CYS A 379 -12.35 -1.06 27.72
CA CYS A 379 -12.45 0.39 27.75
C CYS A 379 -11.07 1.06 27.80
N MET A 380 -10.81 2.02 26.92
CA MET A 380 -9.54 2.74 26.84
C MET A 380 -9.24 3.56 28.12
N VAL A 381 -10.26 3.90 28.91
CA VAL A 381 -10.13 4.77 30.08
C VAL A 381 -9.90 3.96 31.36
N CYS A 382 -10.75 2.98 31.67
CA CYS A 382 -10.60 2.18 32.90
C CYS A 382 -9.82 0.88 32.70
N CYS A 383 -9.73 0.35 31.47
CA CYS A 383 -9.10 -0.93 31.14
C CYS A 383 -9.70 -2.16 31.87
N GLU A 384 -10.90 -2.02 32.45
CA GLU A 384 -11.56 -3.04 33.27
C GLU A 384 -12.86 -3.56 32.60
N GLU A 385 -13.68 -2.65 32.08
CA GLU A 385 -14.98 -2.92 31.49
C GLU A 385 -14.89 -3.06 29.96
N GLU A 386 -15.79 -3.85 29.37
CA GLU A 386 -15.89 -3.97 27.90
C GLU A 386 -16.45 -2.67 27.31
N ILE A 387 -16.06 -2.39 26.06
CA ILE A 387 -16.55 -1.23 25.30
C ILE A 387 -18.01 -1.46 24.93
N ASP A 388 -18.91 -0.58 25.37
CA ASP A 388 -20.34 -0.65 25.12
C ASP A 388 -20.98 0.71 24.81
N ALA A 389 -20.16 1.74 24.60
CA ALA A 389 -20.63 3.09 24.33
C ALA A 389 -19.97 3.74 23.11
N THR A 390 -20.75 4.53 22.38
CA THR A 390 -20.27 5.35 21.25
C THR A 390 -20.55 6.82 21.51
N PHE A 391 -19.61 7.67 21.07
CA PHE A 391 -19.72 9.12 21.18
C PHE A 391 -20.42 9.71 19.96
N CYS A 392 -21.44 10.52 20.16
CA CYS A 392 -22.11 11.27 19.11
C CYS A 392 -21.69 12.75 19.16
N PRO A 393 -21.40 13.42 18.01
CA PRO A 393 -21.63 12.96 16.63
C PRO A 393 -20.48 12.16 16.00
N CYS A 394 -19.31 12.04 16.64
CA CYS A 394 -18.10 11.53 16.01
C CYS A 394 -18.08 10.00 15.76
N GLY A 395 -18.94 9.22 16.41
CA GLY A 395 -19.11 7.78 16.19
C GLY A 395 -17.99 6.90 16.77
N HIS A 396 -17.03 7.42 17.52
CA HIS A 396 -15.97 6.61 18.11
C HIS A 396 -16.48 5.75 19.26
N THR A 397 -16.03 4.48 19.27
CA THR A 397 -16.48 3.44 20.20
C THR A 397 -15.25 2.83 20.86
N VAL A 398 -14.85 3.39 21.99
CA VAL A 398 -13.58 3.05 22.67
C VAL A 398 -13.70 3.03 24.20
N CYS A 399 -14.87 3.32 24.74
CA CYS A 399 -15.12 3.39 26.18
C CYS A 399 -16.33 2.55 26.60
N CYS A 400 -16.34 2.15 27.87
CA CYS A 400 -17.56 1.67 28.52
C CYS A 400 -18.50 2.83 28.84
N GLN A 401 -19.79 2.54 29.02
CA GLN A 401 -20.83 3.51 29.32
C GLN A 401 -20.48 4.40 30.51
N ASN A 402 -19.94 3.80 31.58
CA ASN A 402 -19.58 4.52 32.79
C ASN A 402 -18.48 5.56 32.56
N CYS A 403 -17.44 5.23 31.79
CA CYS A 403 -16.37 6.17 31.47
C CYS A 403 -16.82 7.19 30.43
N ALA A 404 -17.58 6.76 29.41
CA ALA A 404 -18.01 7.63 28.33
C ALA A 404 -18.89 8.78 28.79
N THR A 405 -19.77 8.56 29.79
CA THR A 405 -20.66 9.59 30.33
C THR A 405 -19.93 10.68 31.15
N GLN A 406 -18.68 10.43 31.55
CA GLN A 406 -17.85 11.39 32.31
C GLN A 406 -16.99 12.27 31.37
N LEU A 407 -16.95 11.99 30.07
CA LEU A 407 -16.10 12.68 29.11
C LEU A 407 -16.88 13.77 28.37
N GLN A 408 -16.35 14.98 28.33
CA GLN A 408 -16.90 16.09 27.53
C GLN A 408 -16.37 16.11 26.10
N SER A 409 -15.25 15.47 25.84
CA SER A 409 -14.67 15.34 24.49
C SER A 409 -14.22 13.91 24.22
N CYS A 410 -14.31 13.50 22.95
CA CYS A 410 -13.91 12.17 22.50
C CYS A 410 -12.38 11.98 22.68
N PRO A 411 -11.91 10.92 23.36
CA PRO A 411 -10.48 10.69 23.59
C PRO A 411 -9.69 10.38 22.31
N VAL A 412 -10.37 10.03 21.20
CA VAL A 412 -9.75 9.70 19.92
C VAL A 412 -9.59 10.93 19.03
N CYS A 413 -10.67 11.68 18.80
CA CYS A 413 -10.68 12.81 17.87
C CYS A 413 -10.84 14.18 18.53
N ARG A 414 -11.03 14.24 19.85
CA ARG A 414 -11.22 15.46 20.66
C ARG A 414 -12.44 16.31 20.27
N SER A 415 -13.36 15.77 19.48
CA SER A 415 -14.65 16.43 19.20
C SER A 415 -15.49 16.46 20.47
N ASP A 416 -16.27 17.52 20.64
CA ASP A 416 -17.20 17.64 21.75
C ASP A 416 -18.24 16.51 21.69
N VAL A 417 -18.60 15.99 22.86
CA VAL A 417 -19.57 14.91 23.00
C VAL A 417 -20.93 15.51 23.28
N GLU A 418 -21.83 15.45 22.30
CA GLU A 418 -23.22 15.90 22.49
C GLU A 418 -24.06 14.89 23.27
N ARG A 419 -23.81 13.60 23.01
CA ARG A 419 -24.46 12.50 23.74
C ARG A 419 -23.61 11.22 23.62
N VAL A 420 -23.77 10.34 24.62
CA VAL A 420 -23.26 8.98 24.62
C VAL A 420 -24.40 8.03 24.32
N GLN A 421 -24.21 7.12 23.37
CA GLN A 421 -25.19 6.10 23.01
C GLN A 421 -24.66 4.72 23.38
N HIS A 422 -25.45 3.96 24.13
CA HIS A 422 -25.14 2.56 24.42
C HIS A 422 -25.23 1.71 23.17
N ILE A 423 -24.28 0.81 22.97
CA ILE A 423 -24.25 -0.13 21.86
C ILE A 423 -24.17 -1.57 22.38
N TYR A 424 -24.78 -2.48 21.67
CA TYR A 424 -24.73 -3.91 21.97
C TYR A 424 -23.72 -4.57 21.03
N LEU A 425 -22.48 -4.72 21.46
CA LEU A 425 -21.51 -5.53 20.75
C LEU A 425 -21.70 -6.99 21.13
N PRO A 426 -21.46 -7.97 20.20
CA PRO A 426 -21.36 -9.35 20.59
C PRO A 426 -20.17 -9.49 21.54
N THR A 427 -20.44 -9.60 22.83
CA THR A 427 -19.43 -9.63 23.86
C THR A 427 -18.53 -10.85 23.74
N CYS A 428 -17.23 -10.67 23.99
CA CYS A 428 -16.26 -11.74 24.01
C CYS A 428 -16.67 -12.85 25.00
N SER A 429 -17.35 -12.48 26.10
CA SER A 429 -17.91 -13.36 27.10
C SER A 429 -19.00 -14.30 26.55
N SER A 430 -19.87 -13.81 25.66
CA SER A 430 -20.91 -14.65 25.04
C SER A 430 -20.36 -15.62 23.99
N LEU A 431 -19.28 -15.24 23.30
CA LEU A 431 -18.58 -16.10 22.33
C LEU A 431 -17.76 -17.21 23.02
N LEU A 432 -17.16 -16.92 24.19
CA LEU A 432 -16.40 -17.89 24.97
C LEU A 432 -17.29 -18.93 25.67
N ASN A 433 -18.49 -18.56 26.10
CA ASN A 433 -19.44 -19.48 26.70
C ASN A 433 -19.99 -20.52 25.71
N LEU A 434 -20.02 -20.17 24.40
CA LEU A 434 -20.37 -21.11 23.33
C LEU A 434 -19.27 -22.17 23.08
N THR A 435 -18.01 -21.88 23.38
CA THR A 435 -16.88 -22.78 23.18
C THR A 435 -16.61 -23.69 24.39
N LEU A 436 -17.02 -23.29 25.59
CA LEU A 436 -16.86 -24.10 26.81
C LEU A 436 -18.02 -25.09 27.08
N ALA A 437 -19.17 -24.91 26.40
CA ALA A 437 -20.31 -25.84 26.49
C ALA A 437 -20.15 -27.12 25.62
N GLY A 438 -19.03 -27.25 24.90
CA GLY A 438 -18.74 -28.36 23.98
C GLY A 438 -18.00 -29.57 24.59
N SER A 439 -17.67 -29.57 25.89
CA SER A 439 -16.93 -30.67 26.53
C SER A 439 -17.66 -31.24 27.75
N ALA A 440 -18.88 -31.73 27.58
CA ALA A 440 -19.53 -32.61 28.54
C ALA A 440 -19.89 -33.91 27.83
N SER A 441 -19.40 -35.05 28.41
CA SER A 441 -19.60 -36.43 28.00
C SER A 441 -21.08 -36.82 27.82
N PRO A 442 -21.39 -37.78 26.96
CA PRO A 442 -22.76 -38.18 26.72
C PRO A 442 -23.28 -39.09 27.86
N ALA A 443 -24.39 -38.71 28.45
CA ALA A 443 -25.21 -39.59 29.29
C ALA A 443 -26.56 -39.89 28.58
N PRO A 444 -27.26 -41.00 28.92
CA PRO A 444 -27.98 -41.78 27.94
C PRO A 444 -29.39 -41.30 27.63
N ILE A 445 -29.81 -41.74 26.46
CA ILE A 445 -31.12 -41.54 25.82
C ILE A 445 -32.27 -42.05 26.70
N HIS A 446 -33.24 -41.16 27.02
CA HIS A 446 -34.60 -41.55 27.28
C HIS A 446 -35.54 -40.85 26.30
N ARG A 447 -36.20 -41.68 25.47
CA ARG A 447 -37.29 -41.29 24.59
C ARG A 447 -38.50 -40.86 25.42
N SER A 448 -39.07 -39.71 25.13
CA SER A 448 -40.49 -39.44 25.34
C SER A 448 -41.00 -38.60 24.19
N MET A 449 -41.97 -39.20 23.50
CA MET A 449 -42.80 -38.54 22.46
C MET A 449 -43.78 -37.60 23.14
N ALA A 450 -43.88 -36.39 22.61
CA ALA A 450 -45.12 -35.62 22.70
C ALA A 450 -45.27 -34.73 21.43
N THR A 451 -46.25 -35.08 20.67
CA THR A 451 -46.83 -34.38 19.55
C THR A 451 -47.50 -33.08 20.00
N HIS A 452 -47.23 -31.97 19.35
CA HIS A 452 -48.26 -30.92 19.22
C HIS A 452 -48.16 -30.24 17.85
N THR A 453 -49.32 -30.14 17.29
CA THR A 453 -49.82 -29.76 15.99
C THR A 453 -49.59 -28.28 15.65
N CYS A 454 -49.41 -28.07 14.36
CA CYS A 454 -49.48 -26.77 13.65
C CYS A 454 -50.81 -26.09 13.82
N THR A 455 -50.81 -24.73 13.86
CA THR A 455 -51.88 -23.93 13.27
C THR A 455 -51.29 -22.74 12.55
N ASN A 456 -51.61 -22.67 11.26
CA ASN A 456 -51.45 -21.54 10.36
C ASN A 456 -52.38 -20.39 10.76
N ALA A 457 -51.88 -19.16 10.68
CA ALA A 457 -52.72 -18.00 10.51
C ALA A 457 -52.14 -17.10 9.44
N VAL A 458 -52.82 -17.10 8.31
CA VAL A 458 -52.77 -16.15 7.21
C VAL A 458 -53.44 -14.85 7.67
N TYR A 459 -52.82 -13.70 7.43
CA TYR A 459 -53.57 -12.45 7.28
C TYR A 459 -53.04 -11.64 6.10
N SER A 460 -54.02 -11.32 5.23
CA SER A 460 -53.99 -10.60 3.98
C SER A 460 -54.08 -9.10 4.21
N SER A 461 -53.36 -8.38 3.34
CA SER A 461 -53.61 -7.09 2.70
C SER A 461 -54.76 -6.17 3.23
N ASN A 462 -54.44 -4.88 3.39
CA ASN A 462 -55.08 -3.79 2.62
C ASN A 462 -54.53 -2.41 2.98
N ASP A 463 -54.10 -1.70 1.94
CA ASP A 463 -54.32 -0.30 1.54
C ASP A 463 -54.75 0.77 2.57
N LYS A 464 -54.02 1.89 2.58
CA LYS A 464 -54.46 3.21 2.06
C LYS A 464 -53.55 4.34 2.54
N LEU A 465 -52.99 5.04 1.59
CA LEU A 465 -53.02 6.49 1.38
C LEU A 465 -53.25 7.38 2.62
N CYS A 466 -52.32 8.31 2.90
CA CYS A 466 -52.64 9.74 2.84
C CYS A 466 -51.38 10.61 2.88
N GLN A 467 -51.40 11.60 2.02
CA GLN A 467 -50.58 12.78 1.85
C GLN A 467 -50.47 13.64 3.12
N ALA A 468 -49.32 14.20 3.38
CA ALA A 468 -49.05 15.62 3.56
C ALA A 468 -47.53 15.84 3.47
#